data_5c7b82be47b0833700671a8b6ee9b59a
#
_entry.id   5c7b82be47b0833700671a8b6ee9b59a
#
_cell.length_a   1.000
_cell.length_b   1.000
_cell.length_c   1.000
_cell.angle_alpha   90.00
_cell.angle_beta   90.00
_cell.angle_gamma   90.00
#
_symmetry.space_group_name_H-M   'P 1'
#
loop_
_entity.id
_entity.type
_entity.pdbx_description
1 polymer ?
#
loop_
_entity_poly.entity_id
_entity_poly.type
_entity_poly.pdbx_seq_one_letter_code
_entity_poly.pdbx_strand_id
1 'polypeptide(L)'
;QPEDGRLYNQQILWDPDKGPVDTYDKRVIQPFGEYIPLRSLISVFSQGYVDMVRTDFSRGTDPGVFDLAGSRVGIATCYEAAFDGAVRETVDAGAQLLSVPSNNATFGFSEMTYQQLAMSRVRAVEHSRAVAVPVTSGVSAVIRPDGELVQRTGMFEPASLVAEVPLRSSQTWATRLGALPEAAIVALAAVGLGWAATGAVRRRRAAATDA
;
A
#
# COMPACT_ATOMS: atom_id res chain seq x y z
N GLN A 1 10.65 -17.32 15.33
CA GLN A 1 9.28 -16.95 15.75
C GLN A 1 9.40 -15.85 16.79
N PRO A 2 8.57 -14.79 16.73
CA PRO A 2 8.54 -13.82 17.81
C PRO A 2 8.20 -14.50 19.14
N GLU A 3 8.75 -14.00 20.24
CA GLU A 3 8.56 -14.56 21.58
C GLU A 3 7.08 -14.56 22.03
N ASP A 4 6.22 -13.78 21.36
CA ASP A 4 4.78 -13.67 21.65
C ASP A 4 3.89 -14.63 20.84
N GLY A 5 4.48 -15.51 20.02
CA GLY A 5 3.76 -16.49 19.18
C GLY A 5 2.98 -15.88 18.02
N ARG A 6 3.13 -14.57 17.73
CA ARG A 6 2.50 -13.90 16.61
C ARG A 6 3.29 -14.11 15.32
N LEU A 7 2.60 -14.03 14.17
CA LEU A 7 3.25 -14.02 12.86
C LEU A 7 3.30 -12.59 12.33
N TYR A 8 4.43 -12.22 11.74
CA TYR A 8 4.62 -10.94 11.05
C TYR A 8 5.11 -11.18 9.63
N ASN A 9 4.66 -10.36 8.70
CA ASN A 9 5.25 -10.25 7.37
C ASN A 9 6.36 -9.22 7.46
N GLN A 10 7.61 -9.69 7.52
CA GLN A 10 8.76 -8.88 7.92
C GLN A 10 9.73 -8.68 6.77
N GLN A 11 10.23 -7.46 6.63
CA GLN A 11 11.40 -7.12 5.83
C GLN A 11 12.60 -6.93 6.75
N ILE A 12 13.74 -7.48 6.37
CA ILE A 12 14.95 -7.47 7.18
C ILE A 12 16.06 -6.75 6.43
N LEU A 13 16.65 -5.73 7.06
CA LEU A 13 17.88 -5.14 6.60
C LEU A 13 19.05 -6.01 7.09
N TRP A 14 19.76 -6.60 6.12
CA TRP A 14 20.89 -7.46 6.40
C TRP A 14 22.22 -6.78 6.09
N ASP A 15 23.07 -6.65 7.07
CA ASP A 15 24.45 -6.21 6.92
C ASP A 15 25.35 -7.43 6.69
N PRO A 16 26.27 -7.44 5.70
CA PRO A 16 27.08 -8.60 5.40
C PRO A 16 28.02 -9.04 6.55
N ASP A 17 28.44 -8.11 7.39
CA ASP A 17 29.37 -8.37 8.48
C ASP A 17 28.67 -8.62 9.84
N LYS A 18 27.49 -7.98 10.04
CA LYS A 18 26.79 -7.98 11.35
C LYS A 18 25.54 -8.86 11.36
N GLY A 19 25.06 -9.29 10.20
CA GLY A 19 23.79 -10.01 10.06
C GLY A 19 22.57 -9.08 10.04
N PRO A 20 21.42 -9.47 10.61
CA PRO A 20 20.23 -8.65 10.65
C PRO A 20 20.45 -7.44 11.58
N VAL A 21 20.32 -6.22 11.03
CA VAL A 21 20.58 -4.96 11.75
C VAL A 21 19.33 -4.15 11.98
N ASP A 22 18.30 -4.33 11.16
CA ASP A 22 17.02 -3.63 11.30
C ASP A 22 15.88 -4.46 10.70
N THR A 23 14.63 -4.19 11.12
CA THR A 23 13.46 -4.91 10.66
C THR A 23 12.27 -3.99 10.50
N TYR A 24 11.43 -4.29 9.52
CA TYR A 24 10.14 -3.66 9.30
C TYR A 24 9.04 -4.71 9.26
N ASP A 25 8.04 -4.59 10.12
CA ASP A 25 6.84 -5.39 10.12
C ASP A 25 5.75 -4.71 9.31
N LYS A 26 5.20 -5.41 8.35
CA LYS A 26 4.13 -4.92 7.48
C LYS A 26 2.93 -4.42 8.28
N ARG A 27 2.49 -3.19 8.01
CA ARG A 27 1.41 -2.52 8.77
C ARG A 27 0.02 -2.75 8.19
N VAL A 28 -0.10 -2.78 6.86
CA VAL A 28 -1.38 -3.02 6.18
C VAL A 28 -1.44 -4.46 5.69
N ILE A 29 -1.99 -5.33 6.52
CA ILE A 29 -2.15 -6.76 6.22
C ILE A 29 -3.33 -7.01 5.28
N GLN A 30 -3.18 -7.97 4.37
CA GLN A 30 -4.13 -8.26 3.30
C GLN A 30 -5.27 -9.15 3.81
N PRO A 31 -6.55 -8.71 3.68
CA PRO A 31 -7.70 -9.56 3.96
C PRO A 31 -7.68 -10.82 3.09
N PHE A 32 -8.06 -11.95 3.67
CA PHE A 32 -8.10 -13.28 3.04
C PHE A 32 -6.76 -13.83 2.53
N GLY A 33 -5.68 -13.04 2.64
CA GLY A 33 -4.32 -13.48 2.33
C GLY A 33 -3.44 -13.60 3.57
N GLU A 34 -3.56 -12.67 4.50
CA GLU A 34 -2.77 -12.61 5.73
C GLU A 34 -3.62 -12.67 7.00
N TYR A 35 -4.91 -12.39 6.91
CA TYR A 35 -5.87 -12.58 8.01
C TYR A 35 -7.29 -12.81 7.46
N ILE A 36 -8.14 -13.42 8.27
CA ILE A 36 -9.56 -13.59 7.94
C ILE A 36 -10.39 -12.56 8.72
N PRO A 37 -11.01 -11.56 8.05
CA PRO A 37 -11.90 -10.63 8.71
C PRO A 37 -13.08 -11.37 9.36
N LEU A 38 -13.48 -10.99 10.57
CA LEU A 38 -14.60 -11.63 11.28
C LEU A 38 -14.55 -13.17 11.21
N ARG A 39 -13.38 -13.74 11.46
CA ARG A 39 -13.09 -15.18 11.32
C ARG A 39 -14.19 -16.08 11.90
N SER A 40 -14.70 -15.77 13.09
CA SER A 40 -15.76 -16.53 13.74
C SER A 40 -17.09 -16.54 12.96
N LEU A 41 -17.39 -15.48 12.23
CA LEU A 41 -18.57 -15.40 11.38
C LEU A 41 -18.35 -16.12 10.04
N ILE A 42 -17.22 -15.89 9.41
CA ILE A 42 -16.89 -16.48 8.11
C ILE A 42 -16.73 -18.00 8.22
N SER A 43 -16.22 -18.52 9.33
CA SER A 43 -16.10 -19.96 9.55
C SER A 43 -17.45 -20.71 9.53
N VAL A 44 -18.55 -20.03 9.83
CA VAL A 44 -19.90 -20.61 9.76
C VAL A 44 -20.35 -20.82 8.30
N PHE A 45 -19.93 -19.92 7.40
CA PHE A 45 -20.39 -19.92 6.01
C PHE A 45 -19.39 -20.57 5.03
N SER A 46 -18.11 -20.56 5.35
CA SER A 46 -17.08 -21.11 4.48
C SER A 46 -15.80 -21.50 5.23
N GLN A 47 -15.71 -22.78 5.56
CA GLN A 47 -14.48 -23.37 6.13
C GLN A 47 -13.29 -23.23 5.17
N GLY A 48 -13.49 -23.36 3.86
CA GLY A 48 -12.45 -23.31 2.87
C GLY A 48 -11.64 -21.99 2.88
N TYR A 49 -12.27 -20.85 3.14
CA TYR A 49 -11.54 -19.57 3.28
C TYR A 49 -10.73 -19.49 4.57
N VAL A 50 -11.25 -20.07 5.66
CA VAL A 50 -10.54 -20.09 6.95
C VAL A 50 -9.30 -20.97 6.89
N ASP A 51 -9.37 -22.08 6.15
CA ASP A 51 -8.25 -23.03 5.98
C ASP A 51 -7.11 -22.45 5.13
N MET A 52 -7.38 -21.46 4.28
CA MET A 52 -6.36 -20.75 3.49
C MET A 52 -5.38 -19.96 4.36
N VAL A 53 -5.87 -19.37 5.46
CA VAL A 53 -5.06 -18.60 6.41
C VAL A 53 -5.22 -19.21 7.79
N ARG A 54 -4.38 -20.16 8.13
CA ARG A 54 -4.46 -20.90 9.40
C ARG A 54 -4.20 -20.03 10.62
N THR A 55 -3.27 -19.09 10.50
CA THR A 55 -2.89 -18.16 11.56
C THR A 55 -2.86 -16.74 10.99
N ASP A 56 -3.53 -15.81 11.66
CA ASP A 56 -3.56 -14.41 11.24
C ASP A 56 -2.21 -13.75 11.51
N PHE A 57 -1.75 -12.94 10.55
CA PHE A 57 -0.58 -12.09 10.74
C PHE A 57 -0.95 -10.88 11.59
N SER A 58 -0.01 -10.45 12.42
CA SER A 58 -0.10 -9.22 13.20
C SER A 58 0.41 -8.03 12.39
N ARG A 59 -0.09 -6.84 12.73
CA ARG A 59 0.34 -5.59 12.09
C ARG A 59 1.56 -5.04 12.79
N GLY A 60 2.49 -4.47 12.01
CA GLY A 60 3.53 -3.60 12.50
C GLY A 60 2.98 -2.22 12.91
N THR A 61 3.80 -1.44 13.60
CA THR A 61 3.45 -0.11 14.12
C THR A 61 4.26 1.02 13.49
N ASP A 62 5.49 0.74 13.13
CA ASP A 62 6.45 1.76 12.73
C ASP A 62 6.50 1.96 11.22
N PRO A 63 6.74 3.18 10.72
CA PRO A 63 6.97 3.40 9.30
C PRO A 63 8.27 2.69 8.89
N GLY A 64 8.21 1.93 7.78
CA GLY A 64 9.35 1.18 7.27
C GLY A 64 10.35 2.11 6.60
N VAL A 65 11.39 2.54 7.30
CA VAL A 65 12.50 3.30 6.70
C VAL A 65 13.82 2.72 7.16
N PHE A 66 14.61 2.23 6.21
CA PHE A 66 15.95 1.71 6.46
C PHE A 66 17.01 2.72 6.04
N ASP A 67 18.06 2.86 6.85
CA ASP A 67 19.26 3.58 6.46
C ASP A 67 20.21 2.60 5.74
N LEU A 68 20.31 2.73 4.42
CA LEU A 68 21.09 1.85 3.56
C LEU A 68 22.11 2.67 2.74
N ALA A 69 23.39 2.43 2.97
CA ALA A 69 24.49 3.08 2.25
C ALA A 69 24.37 4.62 2.17
N GLY A 70 23.96 5.27 3.25
CA GLY A 70 23.80 6.72 3.35
C GLY A 70 22.50 7.25 2.70
N SER A 71 21.60 6.37 2.28
CA SER A 71 20.29 6.72 1.73
C SER A 71 19.18 6.17 2.60
N ARG A 72 18.07 6.89 2.71
CA ARG A 72 16.88 6.43 3.44
C ARG A 72 15.91 5.75 2.48
N VAL A 73 15.78 4.44 2.62
CA VAL A 73 14.93 3.58 1.79
C VAL A 73 13.64 3.29 2.54
N GLY A 74 12.52 3.77 2.00
CA GLY A 74 11.20 3.50 2.53
C GLY A 74 10.65 2.17 2.02
N ILE A 75 10.05 1.38 2.89
CA ILE A 75 9.49 0.08 2.57
C ILE A 75 7.96 0.15 2.58
N ALA A 76 7.34 -0.36 1.51
CA ALA A 76 5.90 -0.60 1.44
C ALA A 76 5.67 -2.01 0.87
N THR A 77 5.41 -2.98 1.73
CA THR A 77 5.39 -4.40 1.34
C THR A 77 4.11 -4.75 0.58
N CYS A 78 4.26 -5.14 -0.70
CA CYS A 78 3.18 -5.73 -1.51
C CYS A 78 1.91 -4.87 -1.54
N TYR A 79 0.84 -5.34 -0.90
CA TYR A 79 -0.48 -4.70 -0.81
C TYR A 79 -0.45 -3.28 -0.21
N GLU A 80 0.55 -2.93 0.58
CA GLU A 80 0.68 -1.60 1.18
C GLU A 80 0.81 -0.48 0.13
N ALA A 81 1.35 -0.78 -1.05
CA ALA A 81 1.44 0.19 -2.15
C ALA A 81 0.07 0.67 -2.64
N ALA A 82 -1.03 -0.04 -2.34
CA ALA A 82 -2.39 0.38 -2.64
C ALA A 82 -2.88 1.52 -1.73
N PHE A 83 -2.27 1.72 -0.55
CA PHE A 83 -2.74 2.65 0.48
C PHE A 83 -1.85 3.88 0.57
N ASP A 84 -2.40 5.05 0.26
CA ASP A 84 -1.67 6.32 0.32
C ASP A 84 -1.11 6.57 1.72
N GLY A 85 -1.89 6.36 2.77
CA GLY A 85 -1.50 6.62 4.15
C GLY A 85 -0.23 5.87 4.55
N ALA A 86 -0.13 4.58 4.19
CA ALA A 86 1.03 3.77 4.53
C ALA A 86 2.31 4.28 3.85
N VAL A 87 2.25 4.60 2.55
CA VAL A 87 3.39 5.11 1.81
C VAL A 87 3.73 6.55 2.21
N ARG A 88 2.71 7.40 2.43
CA ARG A 88 2.90 8.77 2.88
C ARG A 88 3.63 8.84 4.22
N GLU A 89 3.23 8.05 5.22
CA GLU A 89 3.91 8.00 6.52
C GLU A 89 5.37 7.59 6.40
N THR A 90 5.68 6.67 5.48
CA THR A 90 7.05 6.26 5.18
C THR A 90 7.86 7.42 4.55
N VAL A 91 7.24 8.21 3.66
CA VAL A 91 7.87 9.40 3.07
C VAL A 91 8.02 10.53 4.09
N ASP A 92 7.01 10.75 4.96
CA ASP A 92 7.06 11.72 6.06
C ASP A 92 8.14 11.36 7.08
N ALA A 93 8.38 10.06 7.30
CA ALA A 93 9.51 9.57 8.09
C ALA A 93 10.87 9.77 7.38
N GLY A 94 10.91 10.35 6.20
CA GLY A 94 12.11 10.82 5.51
C GLY A 94 12.66 9.88 4.44
N ALA A 95 11.88 8.95 3.92
CA ALA A 95 12.30 8.10 2.80
C ALA A 95 12.63 8.94 1.56
N GLN A 96 13.79 8.66 0.94
CA GLN A 96 14.29 9.32 -0.27
C GLN A 96 14.07 8.47 -1.53
N LEU A 97 13.91 7.17 -1.33
CA LEU A 97 13.64 6.13 -2.30
C LEU A 97 12.60 5.19 -1.69
N LEU A 98 11.74 4.59 -2.48
CA LEU A 98 10.79 3.56 -2.02
C LEU A 98 11.19 2.18 -2.56
N SER A 99 10.94 1.15 -1.76
CA SER A 99 11.00 -0.24 -2.18
C SER A 99 9.66 -0.91 -1.89
N VAL A 100 9.13 -1.64 -2.88
CA VAL A 100 7.86 -2.38 -2.79
C VAL A 100 8.13 -3.87 -2.99
N PRO A 101 8.77 -4.53 -2.00
CA PRO A 101 9.03 -5.96 -2.09
C PRO A 101 7.72 -6.75 -2.06
N SER A 102 7.59 -7.75 -2.95
CA SER A 102 6.34 -8.49 -3.11
C SER A 102 6.56 -9.96 -3.41
N ASN A 103 5.69 -10.79 -2.84
CA ASN A 103 5.57 -12.18 -3.26
C ASN A 103 4.28 -12.36 -4.07
N ASN A 104 4.42 -12.48 -5.38
CA ASN A 104 3.30 -12.61 -6.32
C ASN A 104 3.05 -14.05 -6.76
N ALA A 105 3.58 -15.05 -6.04
CA ALA A 105 3.47 -16.45 -6.43
C ALA A 105 2.02 -16.92 -6.63
N THR A 106 1.11 -16.45 -5.78
CA THR A 106 -0.32 -16.78 -5.86
C THR A 106 -1.06 -16.09 -7.00
N PHE A 107 -0.48 -15.06 -7.61
CA PHE A 107 -1.10 -14.37 -8.75
C PHE A 107 -0.96 -15.16 -10.06
N GLY A 108 0.03 -16.07 -10.13
CA GLY A 108 0.31 -16.85 -11.35
C GLY A 108 0.55 -15.92 -12.54
N PHE A 109 0.00 -16.29 -13.69
CA PHE A 109 0.07 -15.50 -14.93
C PHE A 109 -1.07 -14.47 -15.07
N SER A 110 -1.68 -14.06 -13.97
CA SER A 110 -2.77 -13.07 -14.02
C SER A 110 -2.26 -11.64 -14.17
N GLU A 111 -3.16 -10.73 -14.54
CA GLU A 111 -2.89 -9.28 -14.63
C GLU A 111 -2.64 -8.60 -13.28
N MET A 112 -2.77 -9.31 -12.16
CA MET A 112 -2.62 -8.72 -10.81
C MET A 112 -1.21 -8.18 -10.57
N THR A 113 -0.17 -8.81 -11.14
CA THR A 113 1.21 -8.29 -11.03
C THR A 113 1.37 -6.92 -11.71
N TYR A 114 0.71 -6.73 -12.86
CA TYR A 114 0.73 -5.43 -13.56
C TYR A 114 -0.10 -4.36 -12.85
N GLN A 115 -1.21 -4.75 -12.22
CA GLN A 115 -1.99 -3.84 -11.39
C GLN A 115 -1.17 -3.35 -10.19
N GLN A 116 -0.46 -4.24 -9.53
CA GLN A 116 0.44 -3.88 -8.43
C GLN A 116 1.59 -2.97 -8.90
N LEU A 117 2.17 -3.24 -10.06
CA LEU A 117 3.17 -2.38 -10.67
C LEU A 117 2.59 -0.99 -10.98
N ALA A 118 1.35 -0.91 -11.47
CA ALA A 118 0.66 0.36 -11.72
C ALA A 118 0.45 1.15 -10.42
N MET A 119 0.07 0.50 -9.31
CA MET A 119 -0.03 1.14 -7.99
C MET A 119 1.33 1.72 -7.57
N SER A 120 2.42 0.97 -7.74
CA SER A 120 3.78 1.45 -7.43
C SER A 120 4.18 2.66 -8.27
N ARG A 121 3.76 2.73 -9.54
CA ARG A 121 3.95 3.91 -10.41
C ARG A 121 3.18 5.14 -9.91
N VAL A 122 1.95 4.94 -9.43
CA VAL A 122 1.16 6.02 -8.79
C VAL A 122 1.91 6.55 -7.57
N ARG A 123 2.41 5.67 -6.70
CA ARG A 123 3.20 6.08 -5.51
C ARG A 123 4.46 6.86 -5.90
N ALA A 124 5.13 6.47 -6.99
CA ALA A 124 6.30 7.20 -7.48
C ALA A 124 5.95 8.66 -7.82
N VAL A 125 4.88 8.88 -8.58
CA VAL A 125 4.42 10.22 -8.99
C VAL A 125 3.90 11.01 -7.79
N GLU A 126 3.04 10.38 -6.98
CA GLU A 126 2.39 11.01 -5.84
C GLU A 126 3.38 11.60 -4.85
N HIS A 127 4.42 10.84 -4.53
CA HIS A 127 5.42 11.25 -3.54
C HIS A 127 6.71 11.81 -4.17
N SER A 128 6.81 11.86 -5.50
CA SER A 128 8.02 12.23 -6.23
C SER A 128 9.25 11.44 -5.76
N ARG A 129 9.10 10.11 -5.65
CA ARG A 129 10.17 9.18 -5.25
C ARG A 129 10.40 8.16 -6.35
N ALA A 130 11.67 7.79 -6.57
CA ALA A 130 11.94 6.58 -7.33
C ALA A 130 11.46 5.36 -6.54
N VAL A 131 11.03 4.30 -7.25
CA VAL A 131 10.52 3.08 -6.63
C VAL A 131 11.21 1.86 -7.22
N ALA A 132 11.81 1.05 -6.36
CA ALA A 132 12.25 -0.29 -6.69
C ALA A 132 11.14 -1.29 -6.34
N VAL A 133 10.76 -2.14 -7.28
CA VAL A 133 9.72 -3.16 -7.10
C VAL A 133 10.35 -4.55 -7.29
N PRO A 134 11.01 -5.12 -6.26
CA PRO A 134 11.52 -6.48 -6.32
C PRO A 134 10.39 -7.48 -6.07
N VAL A 135 10.19 -8.40 -7.00
CA VAL A 135 9.10 -9.40 -6.96
C VAL A 135 9.64 -10.81 -7.20
N THR A 136 9.15 -11.79 -6.45
CA THR A 136 9.66 -13.16 -6.53
C THR A 136 9.30 -13.88 -7.83
N SER A 137 8.09 -13.68 -8.36
CA SER A 137 7.58 -14.38 -9.55
C SER A 137 6.81 -13.47 -10.52
N GLY A 138 6.49 -12.25 -10.10
CA GLY A 138 5.82 -11.26 -10.93
C GLY A 138 6.81 -10.39 -11.73
N VAL A 139 6.37 -9.19 -12.09
CA VAL A 139 7.17 -8.23 -12.83
C VAL A 139 7.92 -7.32 -11.86
N SER A 140 9.23 -7.51 -11.75
CA SER A 140 10.10 -6.56 -11.04
C SER A 140 10.37 -5.33 -11.90
N ALA A 141 10.56 -4.16 -11.27
CA ALA A 141 10.79 -2.93 -12.00
C ALA A 141 11.58 -1.90 -11.18
N VAL A 142 12.20 -0.96 -11.91
CA VAL A 142 12.70 0.30 -11.38
C VAL A 142 11.91 1.43 -12.02
N ILE A 143 11.36 2.32 -11.20
CA ILE A 143 10.42 3.38 -11.57
C ILE A 143 11.02 4.73 -11.19
N ARG A 144 10.97 5.70 -12.09
CA ARG A 144 11.34 7.09 -11.83
C ARG A 144 10.28 7.84 -11.03
N PRO A 145 10.65 9.00 -10.44
CA PRO A 145 9.68 9.83 -9.69
C PRO A 145 8.51 10.38 -10.52
N ASP A 146 8.59 10.35 -11.84
CA ASP A 146 7.53 10.71 -12.79
C ASP A 146 6.66 9.50 -13.21
N GLY A 147 6.93 8.31 -12.67
CA GLY A 147 6.22 7.08 -12.96
C GLY A 147 6.72 6.34 -14.20
N GLU A 148 7.79 6.83 -14.88
CA GLU A 148 8.41 6.13 -16.00
C GLU A 148 9.12 4.85 -15.54
N LEU A 149 8.94 3.78 -16.32
CA LEU A 149 9.65 2.52 -16.11
C LEU A 149 11.07 2.61 -16.72
N VAL A 150 12.09 2.61 -15.87
CA VAL A 150 13.49 2.57 -16.32
C VAL A 150 13.86 1.19 -16.85
N GLN A 151 13.51 0.16 -16.06
CA GLN A 151 13.74 -1.25 -16.37
C GLN A 151 12.59 -2.09 -15.79
N ARG A 152 12.34 -3.23 -16.42
CA ARG A 152 11.41 -4.25 -15.91
C ARG A 152 11.82 -5.64 -16.37
N THR A 153 11.40 -6.67 -15.62
CA THR A 153 11.50 -8.09 -16.00
C THR A 153 10.23 -8.58 -16.70
N GLY A 154 10.27 -9.76 -17.26
CA GLY A 154 9.10 -10.60 -17.52
C GLY A 154 8.56 -11.24 -16.23
N MET A 155 7.42 -11.93 -16.34
CA MET A 155 6.91 -12.79 -15.25
C MET A 155 7.70 -14.11 -15.22
N PHE A 156 7.99 -14.63 -14.01
CA PHE A 156 8.74 -15.86 -13.78
C PHE A 156 10.13 -15.88 -14.44
N GLU A 157 10.70 -14.72 -14.65
CA GLU A 157 12.02 -14.54 -15.26
C GLU A 157 13.03 -14.13 -14.18
N PRO A 158 14.06 -14.95 -13.90
CA PRO A 158 15.13 -14.57 -12.99
C PRO A 158 15.99 -13.49 -13.64
N ALA A 159 16.08 -12.33 -13.01
CA ALA A 159 16.85 -11.19 -13.52
C ALA A 159 17.41 -10.31 -12.40
N SER A 160 18.43 -9.52 -12.74
CA SER A 160 18.93 -8.43 -11.91
C SER A 160 18.73 -7.12 -12.64
N LEU A 161 18.13 -6.14 -11.98
CA LEU A 161 17.95 -4.78 -12.50
C LEU A 161 18.92 -3.83 -11.80
N VAL A 162 19.66 -3.07 -12.58
CA VAL A 162 20.60 -2.05 -12.07
C VAL A 162 20.30 -0.74 -12.77
N ALA A 163 19.99 0.29 -11.99
CA ALA A 163 19.67 1.60 -12.53
C ALA A 163 20.09 2.72 -11.58
N GLU A 164 20.45 3.85 -12.15
CA GLU A 164 20.65 5.09 -11.41
C GLU A 164 19.30 5.79 -11.26
N VAL A 165 18.97 6.18 -10.03
CA VAL A 165 17.71 6.87 -9.71
C VAL A 165 17.98 8.08 -8.81
N PRO A 166 17.22 9.17 -8.94
CA PRO A 166 17.39 10.33 -8.10
C PRO A 166 16.85 10.06 -6.69
N LEU A 167 17.61 10.40 -5.66
CA LEU A 167 17.16 10.48 -4.29
C LEU A 167 16.52 11.85 -4.05
N ARG A 168 15.33 11.90 -3.51
CA ARG A 168 14.58 13.14 -3.26
C ARG A 168 14.10 13.23 -1.83
N SER A 169 14.22 14.44 -1.23
CA SER A 169 13.74 14.75 0.12
C SER A 169 12.55 15.72 0.13
N SER A 170 12.28 16.41 -1.00
CA SER A 170 11.15 17.36 -1.10
C SER A 170 9.81 16.63 -1.07
N GLN A 171 8.81 17.25 -0.45
CA GLN A 171 7.45 16.72 -0.43
C GLN A 171 6.60 17.38 -1.52
N THR A 172 5.79 16.57 -2.20
CA THR A 172 4.77 17.04 -3.15
C THR A 172 3.56 17.62 -2.43
N TRP A 173 2.69 18.31 -3.17
CA TRP A 173 1.39 18.72 -2.64
C TRP A 173 0.51 17.52 -2.25
N ALA A 174 0.57 16.44 -3.01
CA ALA A 174 -0.15 15.21 -2.70
C ALA A 174 0.30 14.63 -1.34
N THR A 175 1.61 14.55 -1.10
CA THR A 175 2.15 14.12 0.20
C THR A 175 1.68 15.01 1.34
N ARG A 176 1.74 16.34 1.17
CA ARG A 176 1.40 17.31 2.23
C ARG A 176 -0.09 17.33 2.56
N LEU A 177 -0.95 17.30 1.56
CA LEU A 177 -2.39 17.39 1.73
C LEU A 177 -3.02 16.04 2.11
N GLY A 178 -2.43 14.94 1.65
CA GLY A 178 -2.96 13.58 1.90
C GLY A 178 -4.43 13.49 1.52
N ALA A 179 -5.26 12.98 2.42
CA ALA A 179 -6.69 12.77 2.23
C ALA A 179 -7.55 14.05 2.34
N LEU A 180 -6.98 15.22 2.62
CA LEU A 180 -7.75 16.46 2.81
C LEU A 180 -8.60 16.86 1.59
N PRO A 181 -8.09 16.82 0.33
CA PRO A 181 -8.91 17.15 -0.84
C PRO A 181 -10.09 16.19 -1.03
N GLU A 182 -9.89 14.91 -0.80
CA GLU A 182 -10.94 13.90 -0.87
C GLU A 182 -12.01 14.13 0.20
N ALA A 183 -11.58 14.34 1.45
CA ALA A 183 -12.47 14.65 2.56
C ALA A 183 -13.30 15.92 2.30
N ALA A 184 -12.70 16.96 1.73
CA ALA A 184 -13.40 18.18 1.34
C ALA A 184 -14.48 17.93 0.28
N ILE A 185 -14.16 17.14 -0.75
CA ILE A 185 -15.13 16.78 -1.81
C ILE A 185 -16.29 15.98 -1.21
N VAL A 186 -16.01 15.00 -0.37
CA VAL A 186 -17.03 14.18 0.31
C VAL A 186 -17.93 15.06 1.19
N ALA A 187 -17.32 15.97 1.96
CA ALA A 187 -18.10 16.90 2.80
C ALA A 187 -19.02 17.81 1.97
N LEU A 188 -18.52 18.38 0.87
CA LEU A 188 -19.33 19.19 -0.05
C LEU A 188 -20.47 18.40 -0.65
N ALA A 189 -20.22 17.16 -1.08
CA ALA A 189 -21.26 16.28 -1.60
C ALA A 189 -22.33 15.97 -0.55
N ALA A 190 -21.93 15.68 0.69
CA ALA A 190 -22.86 15.42 1.80
C ALA A 190 -23.74 16.65 2.11
N VAL A 191 -23.15 17.85 2.13
CA VAL A 191 -23.90 19.12 2.31
C VAL A 191 -24.91 19.31 1.17
N GLY A 192 -24.48 19.10 -0.09
CA GLY A 192 -25.36 19.24 -1.25
C GLY A 192 -26.54 18.25 -1.22
N LEU A 193 -26.29 17.01 -0.85
CA LEU A 193 -27.32 15.98 -0.67
C LEU A 193 -28.29 16.35 0.47
N GLY A 194 -27.79 16.82 1.59
CA GLY A 194 -28.60 17.28 2.72
C GLY A 194 -29.53 18.44 2.32
N TRP A 195 -28.99 19.41 1.56
CA TRP A 195 -29.79 20.54 1.06
C TRP A 195 -30.86 20.10 0.07
N ALA A 196 -30.53 19.22 -0.87
CA ALA A 196 -31.49 18.66 -1.82
C ALA A 196 -32.60 17.86 -1.12
N ALA A 197 -32.29 17.06 -0.13
CA ALA A 197 -33.25 16.30 0.66
C ALA A 197 -34.22 17.20 1.43
N THR A 198 -33.71 18.25 2.10
CA THR A 198 -34.56 19.23 2.80
C THR A 198 -35.47 20.01 1.85
N GLY A 199 -34.97 20.37 0.66
CA GLY A 199 -35.76 20.99 -0.40
C GLY A 199 -36.89 20.10 -0.91
N ALA A 200 -36.60 18.81 -1.11
CA ALA A 200 -37.61 17.84 -1.52
C ALA A 200 -38.72 17.66 -0.48
N VAL A 201 -38.34 17.58 0.83
CA VAL A 201 -39.32 17.48 1.94
C VAL A 201 -40.19 18.73 2.01
N ARG A 202 -39.62 19.92 1.88
CA ARG A 202 -40.39 21.19 1.88
C ARG A 202 -41.39 21.24 0.71
N ARG A 203 -41.01 20.86 -0.51
CA ARG A 203 -41.88 20.80 -1.68
C ARG A 203 -43.05 19.82 -1.50
N ARG A 204 -42.77 18.63 -0.92
CA ARG A 204 -43.83 17.63 -0.63
C ARG A 204 -44.84 18.15 0.42
N ARG A 205 -44.34 18.85 1.45
CA ARG A 205 -45.23 19.46 2.48
C ARG A 205 -46.09 20.56 1.90
N ALA A 206 -45.52 21.44 1.07
CA ALA A 206 -46.29 22.51 0.39
C ALA A 206 -47.42 21.92 -0.50
N ALA A 207 -47.09 20.91 -1.32
CA ALA A 207 -48.07 20.24 -2.18
C ALA A 207 -49.20 19.51 -1.40
N ALA A 208 -48.93 19.07 -0.16
CA ALA A 208 -49.93 18.44 0.69
C ALA A 208 -50.82 19.43 1.45
N THR A 209 -50.47 20.72 1.48
CA THR A 209 -51.24 21.78 2.15
C THR A 209 -52.22 22.44 1.16
N ASP A 210 -51.91 22.35 -0.16
CA ASP A 210 -52.72 22.94 -1.24
C ASP A 210 -53.79 21.96 -1.79
N ALA A 211 -53.87 20.74 -1.30
CA ALA A 211 -54.84 19.68 -1.62
C ALA A 211 -55.87 19.45 -0.50
#